data_8e545cc1bed717c1790f5b1befaccacc
#
_entry.id   8e545cc1bed717c1790f5b1befaccacc
#
_cell.length_a   1.000
_cell.length_b   1.000
_cell.length_c   1.000
_cell.angle_alpha   90.00
_cell.angle_beta   90.00
_cell.angle_gamma   90.00
#
_symmetry.space_group_name_H-M   'P 1'
#
loop_
_entity.id
_entity.type
_entity.pdbx_description
1 polymer ?
#
loop_
_entity_poly.entity_id
_entity_poly.type
_entity_poly.pdbx_seq_one_letter_code
_entity_poly.pdbx_strand_id
1 'polypeptide(L)'
;MSRLSEIYDYIDSFAPFSLQLEWDNSGILVNSGNCVISKALVTLDITAEVLNEAIDGKYDLIVSHHPVIFGSLSALTKKTPAAICFKNGISVISAHTNYDLSPIGVNKVLAQKLNLHNVVSSNDSCFMIGELDKPMASDMFSEYVSKCLSAHLRYNDCTKEIKTVAVCGGAGSDFASDAKKAGADALVTGDGKYHEFLDATDEEILLVSAGHYETEFPAVVSLCKLLEDKFKDINLKLRNKKLRLRIFEDISLWLLTVLHYILLKTK
;
A
#
# COMPACT_ATOMS: atom_id res chain seq x y z
N MET A 1 -4.36 -19.96 23.70
CA MET A 1 -3.63 -20.10 22.41
C MET A 1 -4.65 -19.84 21.32
N SER A 2 -4.38 -18.83 20.56
CA SER A 2 -5.30 -18.36 19.51
C SER A 2 -5.30 -19.29 18.29
N ARG A 3 -6.46 -19.36 17.63
CA ARG A 3 -6.67 -20.22 16.46
C ARG A 3 -6.63 -19.42 15.16
N LEU A 4 -6.27 -20.08 14.07
CA LEU A 4 -6.28 -19.49 12.71
C LEU A 4 -7.66 -18.89 12.39
N SER A 5 -8.76 -19.58 12.72
CA SER A 5 -10.12 -19.06 12.52
C SER A 5 -10.42 -17.81 13.32
N GLU A 6 -9.93 -17.71 14.57
CA GLU A 6 -10.16 -16.52 15.40
C GLU A 6 -9.45 -15.28 14.83
N ILE A 7 -8.27 -15.48 14.21
CA ILE A 7 -7.53 -14.39 13.54
C ILE A 7 -8.27 -13.98 12.26
N TYR A 8 -8.75 -14.95 11.49
CA TYR A 8 -9.57 -14.70 10.30
C TYR A 8 -10.85 -13.93 10.67
N ASP A 9 -11.62 -14.42 11.64
CA ASP A 9 -12.86 -13.80 12.09
C ASP A 9 -12.65 -12.38 12.62
N TYR A 10 -11.51 -12.15 13.29
CA TYR A 10 -11.16 -10.81 13.77
C TYR A 10 -10.86 -9.86 12.61
N ILE A 11 -10.11 -10.28 11.59
CA ILE A 11 -9.86 -9.46 10.39
C ILE A 11 -11.18 -9.21 9.67
N ASP A 12 -12.02 -10.25 9.49
CA ASP A 12 -13.33 -10.15 8.86
C ASP A 12 -14.26 -9.15 9.57
N SER A 13 -14.13 -9.00 10.90
CA SER A 13 -14.98 -8.10 11.68
C SER A 13 -14.81 -6.61 11.36
N PHE A 14 -13.65 -6.18 10.85
CA PHE A 14 -13.37 -4.79 10.47
C PHE A 14 -13.02 -4.61 8.98
N ALA A 15 -12.68 -5.68 8.30
CA ALA A 15 -12.39 -5.74 6.87
C ALA A 15 -13.04 -6.99 6.28
N PRO A 16 -14.37 -7.04 6.17
CA PRO A 16 -15.09 -8.23 5.72
C PRO A 16 -14.52 -8.76 4.40
N PHE A 17 -14.16 -10.04 4.35
CA PHE A 17 -13.64 -10.65 3.14
C PHE A 17 -14.66 -10.67 1.99
N SER A 18 -15.93 -10.53 2.30
CA SER A 18 -16.99 -10.34 1.30
C SER A 18 -16.95 -8.99 0.56
N LEU A 19 -16.16 -8.02 1.04
CA LEU A 19 -15.96 -6.73 0.37
C LEU A 19 -14.88 -6.80 -0.71
N GLN A 20 -14.12 -7.89 -0.82
CA GLN A 20 -13.10 -8.01 -1.85
C GLN A 20 -13.69 -7.84 -3.26
N LEU A 21 -12.91 -7.24 -4.15
CA LEU A 21 -13.31 -7.08 -5.55
C LEU A 21 -13.39 -8.45 -6.24
N GLU A 22 -14.25 -8.58 -7.26
CA GLU A 22 -14.53 -9.86 -7.94
C GLU A 22 -13.27 -10.57 -8.51
N TRP A 23 -12.28 -9.79 -8.91
CA TRP A 23 -11.02 -10.31 -9.45
C TRP A 23 -9.98 -10.65 -8.38
N ASP A 24 -10.22 -10.27 -7.13
CA ASP A 24 -9.29 -10.44 -6.01
C ASP A 24 -9.35 -11.85 -5.39
N ASN A 25 -8.40 -12.11 -4.50
CA ASN A 25 -8.29 -13.36 -3.75
C ASN A 25 -7.81 -13.09 -2.33
N SER A 26 -8.72 -12.59 -1.49
CA SER A 26 -8.47 -12.34 -0.06
C SER A 26 -9.03 -13.49 0.80
N GLY A 27 -8.45 -13.71 1.98
CA GLY A 27 -8.88 -14.75 2.93
C GLY A 27 -7.78 -15.70 3.35
N ILE A 28 -8.14 -16.92 3.80
CA ILE A 28 -7.17 -17.98 4.10
C ILE A 28 -6.74 -18.62 2.79
N LEU A 29 -5.61 -18.20 2.25
CA LEU A 29 -5.10 -18.69 0.96
C LEU A 29 -4.23 -19.94 1.08
N VAL A 30 -3.64 -20.18 2.25
CA VAL A 30 -2.95 -21.41 2.60
C VAL A 30 -3.41 -21.85 3.97
N ASN A 31 -4.00 -23.04 4.05
CA ASN A 31 -4.32 -23.69 5.31
C ASN A 31 -3.40 -24.90 5.47
N SER A 32 -2.38 -24.79 6.32
CA SER A 32 -1.40 -25.85 6.55
C SER A 32 -1.91 -26.98 7.43
N GLY A 33 -3.14 -26.84 7.97
CA GLY A 33 -3.71 -27.79 8.93
C GLY A 33 -3.32 -27.49 10.38
N ASN A 34 -2.37 -26.56 10.63
CA ASN A 34 -2.06 -26.10 11.97
C ASN A 34 -3.12 -25.11 12.44
N CYS A 35 -3.98 -25.55 13.34
CA CYS A 35 -5.08 -24.71 13.83
C CYS A 35 -4.67 -23.74 14.93
N VAL A 36 -3.53 -23.97 15.62
CA VAL A 36 -3.05 -23.14 16.75
C VAL A 36 -1.92 -22.27 16.27
N ILE A 37 -2.03 -20.97 16.50
CA ILE A 37 -1.04 -19.97 16.09
C ILE A 37 -0.36 -19.42 17.35
N SER A 38 0.93 -19.61 17.43
CA SER A 38 1.78 -19.07 18.50
C SER A 38 2.70 -17.95 17.98
N LYS A 39 3.01 -17.96 16.68
CA LYS A 39 3.92 -17.02 16.07
C LYS A 39 3.44 -16.60 14.68
N ALA A 40 3.26 -15.32 14.45
CA ALA A 40 2.80 -14.79 13.20
C ALA A 40 3.68 -13.65 12.66
N LEU A 41 3.86 -13.62 11.33
CA LEU A 41 4.58 -12.58 10.60
C LEU A 41 3.59 -11.74 9.81
N VAL A 42 3.60 -10.41 9.98
CA VAL A 42 2.76 -9.48 9.22
C VAL A 42 3.61 -8.75 8.19
N THR A 43 3.17 -8.71 6.95
CA THR A 43 3.98 -8.16 5.83
C THR A 43 3.10 -7.57 4.73
N LEU A 44 3.67 -6.70 3.90
CA LEU A 44 3.02 -6.27 2.67
C LEU A 44 3.04 -7.41 1.64
N ASP A 45 4.24 -7.92 1.32
CA ASP A 45 4.47 -8.92 0.28
C ASP A 45 5.04 -10.22 0.87
N ILE A 46 4.72 -11.36 0.25
CA ILE A 46 5.35 -12.65 0.56
C ILE A 46 6.50 -12.91 -0.43
N THR A 47 7.64 -12.27 -0.18
CA THR A 47 8.87 -12.45 -0.96
C THR A 47 9.66 -13.68 -0.52
N ALA A 48 10.68 -14.08 -1.31
CA ALA A 48 11.57 -15.17 -0.94
C ALA A 48 12.26 -14.95 0.41
N GLU A 49 12.57 -13.69 0.75
CA GLU A 49 13.18 -13.35 2.04
C GLU A 49 12.19 -13.48 3.20
N VAL A 50 10.92 -13.10 2.97
CA VAL A 50 9.84 -13.29 3.96
C VAL A 50 9.61 -14.78 4.21
N LEU A 51 9.61 -15.59 3.14
CA LEU A 51 9.48 -17.04 3.26
C LEU A 51 10.64 -17.67 4.06
N ASN A 52 11.87 -17.28 3.77
CA ASN A 52 13.04 -17.76 4.51
C ASN A 52 12.96 -17.36 5.98
N GLU A 53 12.62 -16.10 6.27
CA GLU A 53 12.43 -15.62 7.65
C GLU A 53 11.32 -16.41 8.37
N ALA A 54 10.21 -16.68 7.69
CA ALA A 54 9.10 -17.43 8.29
C ALA A 54 9.49 -18.88 8.60
N ILE A 55 10.24 -19.52 7.72
CA ILE A 55 10.74 -20.92 7.90
C ILE A 55 11.77 -20.97 9.02
N ASP A 56 12.81 -20.14 8.95
CA ASP A 56 13.91 -20.12 9.94
C ASP A 56 13.42 -19.71 11.31
N GLY A 57 12.47 -18.78 11.33
CA GLY A 57 11.83 -18.30 12.55
C GLY A 57 10.74 -19.21 13.10
N LYS A 58 10.38 -20.31 12.40
CA LYS A 58 9.30 -21.23 12.77
C LYS A 58 7.97 -20.51 13.05
N TYR A 59 7.55 -19.70 12.07
CA TYR A 59 6.25 -19.04 12.12
C TYR A 59 5.13 -20.00 11.73
N ASP A 60 3.99 -19.88 12.39
CA ASP A 60 2.79 -20.68 12.12
C ASP A 60 1.90 -20.02 11.06
N LEU A 61 1.99 -18.68 10.96
CA LEU A 61 1.12 -17.86 10.15
C LEU A 61 1.90 -16.69 9.50
N ILE A 62 1.57 -16.40 8.25
CA ILE A 62 1.86 -15.11 7.61
C ILE A 62 0.52 -14.39 7.37
N VAL A 63 0.42 -13.14 7.82
CA VAL A 63 -0.67 -12.24 7.43
C VAL A 63 -0.08 -11.24 6.45
N SER A 64 -0.56 -11.26 5.21
CA SER A 64 -0.08 -10.35 4.16
C SER A 64 -1.18 -9.43 3.66
N HIS A 65 -0.79 -8.28 3.12
CA HIS A 65 -1.71 -7.48 2.32
C HIS A 65 -1.88 -8.12 0.94
N HIS A 66 -0.80 -8.23 0.17
CA HIS A 66 -0.86 -8.86 -1.14
C HIS A 66 -1.10 -10.36 -1.07
N PRO A 67 -2.00 -10.91 -1.90
CA PRO A 67 -2.32 -12.32 -1.94
C PRO A 67 -1.12 -13.18 -2.37
N VAL A 68 -0.85 -14.26 -1.62
CA VAL A 68 0.18 -15.25 -2.01
C VAL A 68 -0.23 -16.07 -3.23
N ILE A 69 -1.51 -16.11 -3.54
CA ILE A 69 -2.11 -16.66 -4.75
C ILE A 69 -2.94 -15.55 -5.37
N PHE A 70 -2.42 -14.94 -6.44
CA PHE A 70 -3.12 -13.89 -7.19
C PHE A 70 -3.56 -14.45 -8.55
N GLY A 71 -4.86 -14.41 -8.82
CA GLY A 71 -5.45 -15.02 -10.01
C GLY A 71 -5.39 -16.56 -10.01
N SER A 72 -5.51 -17.17 -11.20
CA SER A 72 -5.47 -18.63 -11.35
C SER A 72 -4.04 -19.16 -11.33
N LEU A 73 -3.79 -20.20 -10.52
CA LEU A 73 -2.52 -20.94 -10.56
C LEU A 73 -2.44 -21.78 -11.83
N SER A 74 -1.51 -21.45 -12.72
CA SER A 74 -1.22 -22.27 -13.90
C SER A 74 -0.44 -23.56 -13.57
N ALA A 75 0.36 -23.52 -12.49
CA ALA A 75 1.10 -24.68 -12.00
C ALA A 75 1.45 -24.53 -10.51
N LEU A 76 1.34 -25.63 -9.76
CA LEU A 76 1.82 -25.74 -8.39
C LEU A 76 3.17 -26.48 -8.40
N THR A 77 4.24 -25.78 -8.04
CA THR A 77 5.59 -26.33 -8.00
C THR A 77 6.21 -26.16 -6.61
N LYS A 78 7.33 -26.85 -6.36
CA LYS A 78 8.09 -26.70 -5.10
C LYS A 78 8.64 -25.26 -4.89
N LYS A 79 8.61 -24.39 -5.92
CA LYS A 79 9.05 -23.00 -5.89
C LYS A 79 7.89 -22.00 -5.73
N THR A 80 6.64 -22.47 -5.85
CA THR A 80 5.46 -21.62 -5.68
C THR A 80 5.36 -21.18 -4.23
N PRO A 81 5.27 -19.87 -3.91
CA PRO A 81 5.24 -19.39 -2.52
C PRO A 81 4.20 -20.08 -1.64
N ALA A 82 2.98 -20.27 -2.14
CA ALA A 82 1.93 -20.98 -1.42
C ALA A 82 2.30 -22.44 -1.10
N ALA A 83 2.96 -23.15 -2.05
CA ALA A 83 3.44 -24.53 -1.82
C ALA A 83 4.57 -24.59 -0.79
N ILE A 84 5.43 -23.56 -0.76
CA ILE A 84 6.50 -23.45 0.25
C ILE A 84 5.87 -23.26 1.62
N CYS A 85 4.90 -22.36 1.77
CA CYS A 85 4.17 -22.14 3.02
C CYS A 85 3.52 -23.45 3.49
N PHE A 86 2.72 -24.10 2.62
CA PHE A 86 2.01 -25.33 2.96
C PHE A 86 2.97 -26.44 3.43
N LYS A 87 4.06 -26.66 2.68
CA LYS A 87 5.07 -27.71 2.99
C LYS A 87 5.74 -27.50 4.35
N ASN A 88 5.90 -26.22 4.77
CA ASN A 88 6.58 -25.88 6.02
C ASN A 88 5.60 -25.64 7.18
N GLY A 89 4.32 -26.03 7.02
CA GLY A 89 3.33 -25.88 8.09
C GLY A 89 2.90 -24.45 8.37
N ILE A 90 3.12 -23.53 7.41
CA ILE A 90 2.79 -22.10 7.54
C ILE A 90 1.46 -21.84 6.85
N SER A 91 0.48 -21.34 7.59
CA SER A 91 -0.77 -20.82 7.03
C SER A 91 -0.61 -19.38 6.51
N VAL A 92 -1.46 -18.97 5.57
CA VAL A 92 -1.45 -17.60 5.04
C VAL A 92 -2.87 -17.04 5.04
N ILE A 93 -3.03 -15.86 5.63
CA ILE A 93 -4.20 -15.00 5.47
C ILE A 93 -3.76 -13.76 4.69
N SER A 94 -4.47 -13.43 3.61
CA SER A 94 -4.25 -12.18 2.87
C SER A 94 -5.47 -11.28 3.02
N ALA A 95 -5.25 -10.01 3.40
CA ALA A 95 -6.27 -8.97 3.50
C ALA A 95 -5.89 -7.86 2.51
N HIS A 96 -6.43 -7.93 1.29
CA HIS A 96 -6.09 -7.11 0.16
C HIS A 96 -7.20 -6.07 -0.11
N THR A 97 -7.96 -6.18 -1.18
CA THR A 97 -8.98 -5.18 -1.51
C THR A 97 -10.10 -5.06 -0.47
N ASN A 98 -10.38 -6.10 0.28
CA ASN A 98 -11.28 -6.01 1.43
C ASN A 98 -10.73 -5.06 2.50
N TYR A 99 -9.41 -5.00 2.68
CA TYR A 99 -8.77 -4.07 3.61
C TYR A 99 -8.61 -2.67 3.01
N ASP A 100 -8.42 -2.54 1.67
CA ASP A 100 -8.46 -1.23 1.00
C ASP A 100 -9.80 -0.54 1.21
N LEU A 101 -10.90 -1.29 1.09
CA LEU A 101 -12.27 -0.82 1.22
C LEU A 101 -12.75 -0.69 2.67
N SER A 102 -12.00 -1.21 3.63
CA SER A 102 -12.35 -1.12 5.05
C SER A 102 -12.35 0.32 5.56
N PRO A 103 -13.30 0.72 6.43
CA PRO A 103 -13.35 2.06 7.02
C PRO A 103 -12.15 2.38 7.92
N ILE A 104 -11.31 1.41 8.26
CA ILE A 104 -10.07 1.57 9.02
C ILE A 104 -8.83 1.06 8.26
N GLY A 105 -9.00 0.69 6.99
CA GLY A 105 -7.99 0.04 6.14
C GLY A 105 -7.06 1.01 5.44
N VAL A 106 -6.55 0.57 4.28
CA VAL A 106 -5.46 1.23 3.55
C VAL A 106 -5.78 2.69 3.22
N ASN A 107 -6.91 2.94 2.57
CA ASN A 107 -7.29 4.28 2.15
C ASN A 107 -7.55 5.21 3.35
N LYS A 108 -8.11 4.67 4.44
CA LYS A 108 -8.30 5.46 5.67
C LYS A 108 -6.98 5.84 6.32
N VAL A 109 -6.05 4.90 6.40
CA VAL A 109 -4.72 5.14 6.96
C VAL A 109 -3.94 6.13 6.09
N LEU A 110 -4.03 6.02 4.77
CA LEU A 110 -3.42 6.96 3.82
C LEU A 110 -3.99 8.37 4.00
N ALA A 111 -5.31 8.51 4.10
CA ALA A 111 -5.95 9.80 4.39
C ALA A 111 -5.48 10.40 5.73
N GLN A 112 -5.33 9.57 6.77
CA GLN A 112 -4.79 10.00 8.07
C GLN A 112 -3.33 10.46 7.98
N LYS A 113 -2.51 9.77 7.19
CA LYS A 113 -1.11 10.15 6.93
C LYS A 113 -0.99 11.52 6.28
N LEU A 114 -1.96 11.88 5.44
CA LEU A 114 -2.07 13.18 4.80
C LEU A 114 -2.86 14.20 5.65
N ASN A 115 -3.21 13.88 6.89
CA ASN A 115 -4.01 14.72 7.80
C ASN A 115 -5.29 15.24 7.15
N LEU A 116 -5.98 14.43 6.36
CA LEU A 116 -7.25 14.80 5.75
C LEU A 116 -8.39 14.74 6.78
N HIS A 117 -9.27 15.74 6.73
CA HIS A 117 -10.49 15.84 7.54
C HIS A 117 -11.73 15.43 6.74
N ASN A 118 -12.84 15.18 7.42
CA ASN A 118 -14.13 14.84 6.80
C ASN A 118 -14.04 13.67 5.80
N VAL A 119 -13.20 12.67 6.14
CA VAL A 119 -12.89 11.56 5.25
C VAL A 119 -14.08 10.61 5.13
N VAL A 120 -14.58 10.45 3.90
CA VAL A 120 -15.68 9.55 3.53
C VAL A 120 -15.24 8.59 2.43
N SER A 121 -15.83 7.39 2.41
CA SER A 121 -15.64 6.45 1.30
C SER A 121 -16.44 6.93 0.08
N SER A 122 -15.89 6.73 -1.11
CA SER A 122 -16.66 6.78 -2.34
C SER A 122 -17.63 5.60 -2.38
N ASN A 123 -18.90 5.85 -2.76
CA ASN A 123 -19.92 4.80 -2.74
C ASN A 123 -19.71 3.71 -3.82
N ASP A 124 -19.06 4.07 -4.93
CA ASP A 124 -18.94 3.21 -6.13
C ASP A 124 -17.49 3.00 -6.59
N SER A 125 -16.49 3.41 -5.81
CA SER A 125 -15.08 3.36 -6.20
C SER A 125 -14.16 3.02 -5.03
N CYS A 126 -12.94 2.54 -5.34
CA CYS A 126 -11.97 2.09 -4.35
C CYS A 126 -11.13 3.22 -3.72
N PHE A 127 -11.66 4.45 -3.60
CA PHE A 127 -10.94 5.56 -2.98
C PHE A 127 -11.74 6.18 -1.82
N MET A 128 -11.05 6.87 -0.94
CA MET A 128 -11.64 7.78 0.03
C MET A 128 -11.38 9.22 -0.37
N ILE A 129 -12.26 10.14 0.00
CA ILE A 129 -12.15 11.57 -0.25
C ILE A 129 -12.20 12.32 1.08
N GLY A 130 -11.36 13.35 1.21
CA GLY A 130 -11.29 14.20 2.39
C GLY A 130 -10.75 15.58 2.06
N GLU A 131 -10.60 16.42 3.05
CA GLU A 131 -10.21 17.81 2.89
C GLU A 131 -8.94 18.15 3.65
N LEU A 132 -8.10 18.98 3.06
CA LEU A 132 -7.02 19.67 3.76
C LEU A 132 -7.60 20.77 4.68
N ASP A 133 -6.87 21.14 5.72
CA ASP A 133 -7.23 22.27 6.59
C ASP A 133 -7.38 23.58 5.78
N LYS A 134 -6.41 23.84 4.92
CA LYS A 134 -6.36 25.02 4.05
C LYS A 134 -5.99 24.60 2.64
N PRO A 135 -6.54 25.27 1.61
CA PRO A 135 -6.09 25.09 0.25
C PRO A 135 -4.58 25.38 0.12
N MET A 136 -3.91 24.69 -0.77
CA MET A 136 -2.51 24.96 -1.13
C MET A 136 -2.28 24.76 -2.63
N ALA A 137 -1.30 25.45 -3.19
CA ALA A 137 -0.91 25.27 -4.58
C ALA A 137 -0.44 23.82 -4.85
N SER A 138 -0.65 23.32 -6.06
CA SER A 138 -0.36 21.93 -6.45
C SER A 138 1.07 21.50 -6.16
N ASP A 139 2.08 22.34 -6.42
CA ASP A 139 3.48 22.03 -6.11
C ASP A 139 3.74 21.93 -4.61
N MET A 140 3.14 22.82 -3.80
CA MET A 140 3.23 22.76 -2.34
C MET A 140 2.53 21.52 -1.79
N PHE A 141 1.40 21.13 -2.38
CA PHE A 141 0.71 19.90 -2.02
C PHE A 141 1.54 18.67 -2.35
N SER A 142 2.17 18.63 -3.54
CA SER A 142 3.06 17.54 -3.92
C SER A 142 4.25 17.42 -2.95
N GLU A 143 4.89 18.54 -2.59
CA GLU A 143 5.95 18.54 -1.57
C GLU A 143 5.44 18.04 -0.20
N TYR A 144 4.23 18.44 0.19
CA TYR A 144 3.58 18.00 1.42
C TYR A 144 3.36 16.48 1.42
N VAL A 145 2.81 15.90 0.32
CA VAL A 145 2.62 14.46 0.16
C VAL A 145 3.97 13.72 0.26
N SER A 146 5.00 14.21 -0.44
CA SER A 146 6.36 13.65 -0.39
C SER A 146 6.89 13.56 1.04
N LYS A 147 6.71 14.60 1.83
CA LYS A 147 7.14 14.65 3.25
C LYS A 147 6.32 13.69 4.12
N CYS A 148 4.99 13.70 3.97
CA CYS A 148 4.10 12.86 4.78
C CYS A 148 4.35 11.35 4.59
N LEU A 149 4.65 10.95 3.35
CA LEU A 149 4.85 9.55 2.97
C LEU A 149 6.33 9.16 2.88
N SER A 150 7.26 10.13 2.99
CA SER A 150 8.70 9.93 2.73
C SER A 150 8.93 9.27 1.35
N ALA A 151 8.25 9.79 0.34
CA ALA A 151 8.11 9.24 -1.00
C ALA A 151 8.76 10.13 -2.06
N HIS A 152 9.30 9.49 -3.12
CA HIS A 152 9.61 10.18 -4.37
C HIS A 152 8.36 10.18 -5.23
N LEU A 153 7.97 11.35 -5.72
CA LEU A 153 6.71 11.51 -6.43
C LEU A 153 6.87 11.61 -7.94
N ARG A 154 5.82 11.18 -8.64
CA ARG A 154 5.52 11.59 -10.01
C ARG A 154 4.15 12.25 -10.00
N TYR A 155 4.01 13.39 -10.64
CA TYR A 155 2.73 14.11 -10.73
C TYR A 155 2.66 14.90 -12.05
N ASN A 156 1.44 15.22 -12.47
CA ASN A 156 1.19 16.02 -13.67
C ASN A 156 1.17 17.51 -13.34
N ASP A 157 1.35 18.34 -14.36
CA ASP A 157 1.17 19.79 -14.22
C ASP A 157 -0.30 20.12 -13.88
N CYS A 158 -0.50 20.87 -12.82
CA CYS A 158 -1.80 21.36 -12.39
C CYS A 158 -1.64 22.73 -11.73
N THR A 159 -2.42 23.72 -12.16
CA THR A 159 -2.34 25.10 -11.67
C THR A 159 -3.41 25.43 -10.61
N LYS A 160 -4.25 24.46 -10.25
CA LYS A 160 -5.33 24.66 -9.29
C LYS A 160 -4.83 24.65 -7.84
N GLU A 161 -5.57 25.31 -6.98
CA GLU A 161 -5.45 25.09 -5.54
C GLU A 161 -6.07 23.75 -5.17
N ILE A 162 -5.40 23.02 -4.29
CA ILE A 162 -5.82 21.70 -3.81
C ILE A 162 -6.43 21.88 -2.42
N LYS A 163 -7.69 21.52 -2.29
CA LYS A 163 -8.42 21.49 -1.01
C LYS A 163 -9.02 20.12 -0.74
N THR A 164 -9.69 19.53 -1.73
CA THR A 164 -10.36 18.24 -1.65
C THR A 164 -9.48 17.18 -2.29
N VAL A 165 -9.14 16.14 -1.53
CA VAL A 165 -8.16 15.12 -1.92
C VAL A 165 -8.80 13.75 -1.88
N ALA A 166 -8.74 13.03 -3.00
CA ALA A 166 -9.00 11.60 -3.05
C ALA A 166 -7.71 10.82 -2.77
N VAL A 167 -7.82 9.69 -2.10
CA VAL A 167 -6.71 8.78 -1.79
C VAL A 167 -7.08 7.35 -2.15
N CYS A 168 -6.19 6.68 -2.89
CA CYS A 168 -6.29 5.26 -3.24
C CYS A 168 -4.90 4.63 -3.12
N GLY A 169 -4.68 3.75 -2.13
CA GLY A 169 -3.42 3.03 -1.98
C GLY A 169 -3.14 2.13 -3.18
N GLY A 170 -1.86 1.80 -3.40
CA GLY A 170 -1.45 0.91 -4.48
C GLY A 170 -1.69 1.46 -5.88
N ALA A 171 -2.25 0.66 -6.77
CA ALA A 171 -2.46 1.00 -8.18
C ALA A 171 -3.88 1.54 -8.40
N GLY A 172 -4.13 2.80 -8.09
CA GLY A 172 -5.44 3.45 -8.18
C GLY A 172 -5.50 4.66 -9.12
N SER A 173 -4.53 4.85 -10.01
CA SER A 173 -4.47 6.02 -10.91
C SER A 173 -5.60 6.09 -11.94
N ASP A 174 -6.19 4.97 -12.30
CA ASP A 174 -7.36 4.87 -13.17
C ASP A 174 -8.64 5.45 -12.54
N PHE A 175 -8.67 5.68 -11.22
CA PHE A 175 -9.75 6.39 -10.54
C PHE A 175 -9.67 7.93 -10.64
N ALA A 176 -8.71 8.52 -11.36
CA ALA A 176 -8.55 9.97 -11.43
C ALA A 176 -9.81 10.68 -11.95
N SER A 177 -10.42 10.18 -13.03
CA SER A 177 -11.66 10.72 -13.56
C SER A 177 -12.84 10.61 -12.58
N ASP A 178 -12.96 9.51 -11.87
CA ASP A 178 -14.02 9.31 -10.89
C ASP A 178 -13.82 10.16 -9.64
N ALA A 179 -12.57 10.32 -9.19
CA ALA A 179 -12.22 11.25 -8.13
C ALA A 179 -12.58 12.70 -8.49
N LYS A 180 -12.31 13.10 -9.75
CA LYS A 180 -12.71 14.41 -10.28
C LYS A 180 -14.22 14.60 -10.26
N LYS A 181 -15.00 13.61 -10.74
CA LYS A 181 -16.47 13.65 -10.71
C LYS A 181 -17.03 13.73 -9.28
N ALA A 182 -16.32 13.11 -8.33
CA ALA A 182 -16.63 13.20 -6.90
C ALA A 182 -16.23 14.54 -6.25
N GLY A 183 -15.63 15.47 -7.00
CA GLY A 183 -15.27 16.81 -6.56
C GLY A 183 -13.86 16.91 -5.97
N ALA A 184 -12.98 15.93 -6.19
CA ALA A 184 -11.59 16.03 -5.79
C ALA A 184 -10.79 16.98 -6.69
N ASP A 185 -9.89 17.75 -6.08
CA ASP A 185 -8.88 18.55 -6.76
C ASP A 185 -7.62 17.73 -7.07
N ALA A 186 -7.37 16.70 -6.26
CA ALA A 186 -6.23 15.79 -6.41
C ALA A 186 -6.60 14.34 -6.10
N LEU A 187 -5.90 13.39 -6.76
CA LEU A 187 -5.84 11.98 -6.37
C LEU A 187 -4.41 11.61 -5.99
N VAL A 188 -4.22 11.10 -4.77
CA VAL A 188 -2.96 10.50 -4.32
C VAL A 188 -3.07 8.99 -4.36
N THR A 189 -2.16 8.34 -5.11
CA THR A 189 -2.10 6.88 -5.28
C THR A 189 -0.66 6.39 -5.29
N GLY A 190 -0.44 5.07 -5.34
CA GLY A 190 0.89 4.49 -5.40
C GLY A 190 1.49 4.52 -6.79
N ASP A 191 0.83 3.90 -7.75
CA ASP A 191 1.33 3.74 -9.12
C ASP A 191 0.52 4.59 -10.11
N GLY A 192 1.17 5.00 -11.20
CA GLY A 192 0.52 5.72 -12.30
C GLY A 192 1.22 5.47 -13.61
N LYS A 193 0.46 5.17 -14.68
CA LYS A 193 0.96 5.01 -16.04
C LYS A 193 1.01 6.36 -16.75
N TYR A 194 1.87 6.47 -17.76
CA TYR A 194 2.09 7.74 -18.47
C TYR A 194 0.80 8.36 -19.02
N HIS A 195 -0.06 7.59 -19.68
CA HIS A 195 -1.30 8.09 -20.25
C HIS A 195 -2.30 8.57 -19.18
N GLU A 196 -2.31 7.95 -17.98
CA GLU A 196 -3.18 8.37 -16.88
C GLU A 196 -2.81 9.77 -16.36
N PHE A 197 -1.52 10.15 -16.41
CA PHE A 197 -1.10 11.54 -16.13
C PHE A 197 -1.52 12.52 -17.23
N LEU A 198 -1.53 12.10 -18.50
CA LEU A 198 -2.04 12.93 -19.60
C LEU A 198 -3.54 13.16 -19.43
N ASP A 199 -4.31 12.09 -19.21
CA ASP A 199 -5.75 12.17 -19.01
C ASP A 199 -6.10 13.07 -17.80
N ALA A 200 -5.37 12.90 -16.68
CA ALA A 200 -5.54 13.74 -15.50
C ALA A 200 -5.22 15.23 -15.76
N THR A 201 -4.24 15.53 -16.64
CA THR A 201 -3.94 16.90 -17.04
C THR A 201 -5.08 17.50 -17.85
N ASP A 202 -5.61 16.75 -18.82
CA ASP A 202 -6.74 17.19 -19.67
C ASP A 202 -8.02 17.38 -18.85
N GLU A 203 -8.22 16.57 -17.82
CA GLU A 203 -9.35 16.68 -16.88
C GLU A 203 -9.13 17.71 -15.76
N GLU A 204 -7.96 18.36 -15.74
CA GLU A 204 -7.59 19.34 -14.70
C GLU A 204 -7.72 18.81 -13.27
N ILE A 205 -7.25 17.59 -12.99
CA ILE A 205 -7.07 17.02 -11.66
C ILE A 205 -5.57 16.76 -11.42
N LEU A 206 -5.08 17.05 -10.22
CA LEU A 206 -3.72 16.68 -9.85
C LEU A 206 -3.64 15.19 -9.52
N LEU A 207 -2.95 14.40 -10.34
CA LEU A 207 -2.64 13.00 -10.06
C LEU A 207 -1.24 12.90 -9.47
N VAL A 208 -1.14 12.37 -8.25
CA VAL A 208 0.12 12.16 -7.54
C VAL A 208 0.35 10.67 -7.33
N SER A 209 1.42 10.13 -7.95
CA SER A 209 1.91 8.78 -7.72
C SER A 209 3.05 8.83 -6.70
N ALA A 210 2.80 8.25 -5.51
CA ALA A 210 3.67 8.35 -4.34
C ALA A 210 4.38 7.03 -3.99
N GLY A 211 4.26 6.02 -4.86
CA GLY A 211 4.83 4.70 -4.68
C GLY A 211 3.88 3.71 -3.98
N HIS A 212 3.84 2.51 -4.52
CA HIS A 212 2.95 1.43 -4.07
C HIS A 212 3.19 1.11 -2.58
N TYR A 213 4.45 0.85 -2.25
CA TYR A 213 4.85 0.56 -0.88
C TYR A 213 4.53 1.70 0.10
N GLU A 214 4.79 2.94 -0.28
CA GLU A 214 4.61 4.12 0.57
C GLU A 214 3.16 4.40 0.89
N THR A 215 2.27 4.06 -0.01
CA THR A 215 0.82 4.28 0.16
C THR A 215 0.13 3.16 0.93
N GLU A 216 0.64 1.93 0.91
CA GLU A 216 0.01 0.76 1.52
C GLU A 216 0.68 0.30 2.83
N PHE A 217 2.02 0.34 2.92
CA PHE A 217 2.73 -0.16 4.09
C PHE A 217 2.30 0.48 5.42
N PRO A 218 1.92 1.77 5.50
CA PRO A 218 1.38 2.34 6.73
C PRO A 218 0.16 1.58 7.28
N ALA A 219 -0.68 1.03 6.41
CA ALA A 219 -1.84 0.25 6.81
C ALA A 219 -1.44 -1.16 7.29
N VAL A 220 -0.39 -1.75 6.73
CA VAL A 220 0.18 -3.01 7.24
C VAL A 220 0.70 -2.86 8.66
N VAL A 221 1.31 -1.71 8.98
CA VAL A 221 1.72 -1.35 10.35
C VAL A 221 0.49 -1.27 11.28
N SER A 222 -0.59 -0.63 10.80
CA SER A 222 -1.85 -0.54 11.53
C SER A 222 -2.49 -1.91 11.76
N LEU A 223 -2.51 -2.77 10.75
CA LEU A 223 -3.00 -4.14 10.84
C LEU A 223 -2.21 -4.96 11.87
N CYS A 224 -0.87 -4.87 11.82
CA CYS A 224 -0.03 -5.55 12.81
C CYS A 224 -0.39 -5.12 14.23
N LYS A 225 -0.55 -3.83 14.47
CA LYS A 225 -0.93 -3.29 15.78
C LYS A 225 -2.32 -3.76 16.24
N LEU A 226 -3.30 -3.79 15.35
CA LEU A 226 -4.63 -4.33 15.66
C LEU A 226 -4.56 -5.79 16.10
N LEU A 227 -3.77 -6.60 15.41
CA LEU A 227 -3.56 -8.00 15.75
C LEU A 227 -2.79 -8.16 17.08
N GLU A 228 -1.75 -7.36 17.33
CA GLU A 228 -0.99 -7.32 18.58
C GLU A 228 -1.87 -6.92 19.78
N ASP A 229 -2.77 -5.98 19.56
CA ASP A 229 -3.69 -5.52 20.61
C ASP A 229 -4.74 -6.58 20.97
N LYS A 230 -5.19 -7.35 19.99
CA LYS A 230 -6.19 -8.41 20.18
C LYS A 230 -5.61 -9.72 20.70
N PHE A 231 -4.48 -10.18 20.16
CA PHE A 231 -3.92 -11.51 20.40
C PHE A 231 -2.62 -11.44 21.20
N LYS A 232 -2.75 -11.28 22.53
CA LYS A 232 -1.60 -11.13 23.44
C LYS A 232 -0.78 -12.41 23.63
N ASP A 233 -1.31 -13.55 23.22
CA ASP A 233 -0.68 -14.88 23.30
C ASP A 233 0.05 -15.28 22.00
N ILE A 234 0.01 -14.43 20.95
CA ILE A 234 0.75 -14.64 19.71
C ILE A 234 1.99 -13.74 19.68
N ASN A 235 3.14 -14.32 19.39
CA ASN A 235 4.35 -13.55 19.08
C ASN A 235 4.26 -13.00 17.66
N LEU A 236 3.71 -11.80 17.52
CA LEU A 236 3.57 -11.09 16.25
C LEU A 236 4.84 -10.32 15.90
N LYS A 237 5.24 -10.34 14.64
CA LYS A 237 6.34 -9.54 14.11
C LYS A 237 5.93 -8.85 12.82
N LEU A 238 6.11 -7.53 12.79
CA LEU A 238 5.99 -6.77 11.55
C LEU A 238 7.27 -6.93 10.71
N ARG A 239 7.11 -7.28 9.43
CA ARG A 239 8.21 -7.28 8.47
C ARG A 239 8.22 -5.95 7.72
N ASN A 240 9.16 -5.11 8.05
CA ASN A 240 9.40 -3.83 7.39
C ASN A 240 10.63 -3.94 6.49
N LYS A 241 10.43 -4.37 5.24
CA LYS A 241 11.49 -4.33 4.23
C LYS A 241 10.96 -3.88 2.89
N LYS A 242 11.20 -2.61 2.60
CA LYS A 242 10.94 -2.01 1.31
C LYS A 242 11.79 -2.66 0.22
N LEU A 243 11.19 -2.99 -0.92
CA LEU A 243 11.93 -3.29 -2.14
C LEU A 243 12.80 -2.07 -2.48
N ARG A 244 14.13 -2.23 -2.52
CA ARG A 244 15.01 -1.13 -2.90
C ARG A 244 14.97 -0.95 -4.41
N LEU A 245 14.01 -0.19 -4.90
CA LEU A 245 14.09 0.40 -6.23
C LEU A 245 15.20 1.46 -6.17
N ARG A 246 16.27 1.29 -6.95
CA ARG A 246 17.30 2.31 -7.09
C ARG A 246 16.76 3.34 -8.08
N ILE A 247 16.42 4.52 -7.58
CA ILE A 247 16.25 5.70 -8.43
C ILE A 247 17.66 6.22 -8.68
N PHE A 248 18.06 6.32 -9.93
CA PHE A 248 19.35 6.89 -10.29
C PHE A 248 19.25 8.41 -10.14
N GLU A 249 19.60 8.92 -8.96
CA GLU A 249 19.74 10.35 -8.68
C GLU A 249 21.17 10.77 -9.00
N ASP A 250 21.46 11.03 -10.25
CA ASP A 250 22.77 11.60 -10.66
C ASP A 250 22.72 13.13 -10.83
N ILE A 251 22.06 13.81 -9.90
CA ILE A 251 22.09 15.28 -9.86
C ILE A 251 23.41 15.79 -9.23
N SER A 252 24.02 15.04 -8.32
CA SER A 252 25.24 15.46 -7.62
C SER A 252 26.49 15.43 -8.54
N LEU A 253 26.63 14.45 -9.41
CA LEU A 253 27.73 14.38 -10.35
C LEU A 253 27.64 15.44 -11.44
N TRP A 254 26.45 15.71 -11.95
CA TRP A 254 26.24 16.75 -12.99
C TRP A 254 26.48 18.15 -12.45
N LEU A 255 25.98 18.48 -11.26
CA LEU A 255 26.26 19.76 -10.57
C LEU A 255 27.75 19.95 -10.24
N LEU A 256 28.42 18.90 -9.77
CA LEU A 256 29.88 18.95 -9.52
C LEU A 256 30.67 19.12 -10.82
N THR A 257 30.26 18.49 -11.91
CA THR A 257 30.91 18.62 -13.23
C THR A 257 30.67 20.01 -13.82
N VAL A 258 29.47 20.56 -13.71
CA VAL A 258 29.12 21.92 -14.17
C VAL A 258 29.83 22.98 -13.31
N LEU A 259 29.86 22.85 -11.99
CA LEU A 259 30.59 23.74 -11.12
C LEU A 259 32.11 23.70 -11.39
N HIS A 260 32.69 22.52 -11.61
CA HIS A 260 34.08 22.36 -11.96
C HIS A 260 34.41 22.99 -13.31
N TYR A 261 33.51 22.84 -14.31
CA TYR A 261 33.64 23.45 -15.63
C TYR A 261 33.55 24.98 -15.57
N ILE A 262 32.68 25.53 -14.75
CA ILE A 262 32.55 26.98 -14.54
C ILE A 262 33.80 27.54 -13.83
N LEU A 263 34.27 26.86 -12.79
CA LEU A 263 35.50 27.28 -12.07
C LEU A 263 36.78 27.20 -12.91
N LEU A 264 36.84 26.36 -13.93
CA LEU A 264 37.96 26.29 -14.85
C LEU A 264 37.93 27.39 -15.93
N LYS A 265 36.77 27.99 -16.22
CA LYS A 265 36.63 29.09 -17.20
C LYS A 265 36.72 30.49 -16.59
N THR A 266 36.78 30.60 -15.26
CA THR A 266 36.93 31.87 -14.55
C THR A 266 38.34 32.13 -14.05
N LYS A 267 39.31 31.32 -14.50
CA LYS A 267 40.78 31.56 -14.42
C LYS A 267 41.32 31.84 -15.82
#